data_65e323fd02c0d6d6e84f176498d3beac
#
_entry.id   65e323fd02c0d6d6e84f176498d3beac
#
_cell.length_a   1.000
_cell.length_b   1.000
_cell.length_c   1.000
_cell.angle_alpha   90.00
_cell.angle_beta   90.00
_cell.angle_gamma   90.00
#
_symmetry.space_group_name_H-M   'P 1'
#
loop_
_entity.id
_entity.type
_entity.pdbx_description
1 polymer ?
#
loop_
_entity_poly.entity_id
_entity_poly.type
_entity_poly.pdbx_seq_one_letter_code
_entity_poly.pdbx_strand_id
1 'polypeptide(L)'
;MAEGRRNVATNEDNKYKGIPPKIADELMSCETRYFKEDLPVPLCGGLMLYPATVHDYEIFSNCSGCLPLDKNHDPAGIRMSYLDYLYSKTQLPGDEGSAWSYKIQKLFEIIFHIKNGIKCVNCGTVLAYDSPEFLEYIQRVKEAQESGQDIPEMICPAQGCGKNQFIEMMKFIEDPETKKHSLCINGQIISKRDFDRLRYIVLYQNFPDYQDDSWVDPDIKKDYEERMRLERQKNDLHATIEKKIVCLAVTTSFSYQDIYNMSIRKFTMALATVDDLINYKIMKTASLSGFVQWPKDKPIDHWIYKPHRDMYGENYKSIDQATKGV
;
A
#
# COMPACT_ATOMS: atom_id res chain seq x y z
N MET A 1 -20.86 46.89 -1.83
CA MET A 1 -20.44 45.95 -0.77
C MET A 1 -20.41 44.56 -1.36
N ALA A 2 -19.24 44.09 -1.75
CA ALA A 2 -19.01 42.76 -2.27
C ALA A 2 -18.51 41.91 -1.13
N GLU A 3 -19.37 41.03 -0.60
CA GLU A 3 -19.00 40.02 0.36
C GLU A 3 -18.08 38.99 -0.32
N GLY A 4 -16.81 39.04 0.05
CA GLY A 4 -15.83 38.04 -0.32
C GLY A 4 -16.27 36.66 0.25
N ARG A 5 -16.78 35.79 -0.60
CA ARG A 5 -16.90 34.37 -0.30
C ARG A 5 -15.49 33.85 -0.01
N ARG A 6 -15.16 33.70 1.26
CA ARG A 6 -14.04 32.86 1.69
C ARG A 6 -14.43 31.46 1.26
N ASN A 7 -13.76 30.93 0.22
CA ASN A 7 -13.76 29.51 -0.06
C ASN A 7 -13.16 28.83 1.19
N VAL A 8 -14.02 28.29 2.01
CA VAL A 8 -13.60 27.30 3.02
C VAL A 8 -13.21 26.09 2.17
N ALA A 9 -11.91 25.88 2.00
CA ALA A 9 -11.40 24.65 1.41
C ALA A 9 -12.04 23.49 2.20
N THR A 10 -12.77 22.64 1.52
CA THR A 10 -13.40 21.49 2.15
C THR A 10 -12.29 20.53 2.56
N ASN A 11 -12.45 19.78 3.65
CA ASN A 11 -11.45 18.81 4.14
C ASN A 11 -11.04 17.78 3.07
N GLU A 12 -11.83 17.60 2.02
CA GLU A 12 -11.53 16.75 0.87
C GLU A 12 -10.38 17.29 0.01
N ASP A 13 -10.22 18.63 -0.10
CA ASP A 13 -9.15 19.25 -0.89
C ASP A 13 -7.75 18.99 -0.31
N ASN A 14 -7.66 18.68 0.97
CA ASN A 14 -6.38 18.46 1.66
C ASN A 14 -5.90 16.98 1.55
N LYS A 15 -6.81 16.03 1.33
CA LYS A 15 -6.48 14.59 1.28
C LYS A 15 -5.55 14.23 0.11
N TYR A 16 -5.70 14.90 -1.01
CA TYR A 16 -4.94 14.65 -2.24
C TYR A 16 -3.85 15.70 -2.52
N LYS A 17 -3.42 16.42 -1.48
CA LYS A 17 -2.36 17.42 -1.60
C LYS A 17 -1.06 16.78 -2.08
N GLY A 18 -0.37 17.43 -3.02
CA GLY A 18 0.87 16.92 -3.62
C GLY A 18 0.69 15.95 -4.79
N ILE A 19 -0.51 15.43 -5.00
CA ILE A 19 -0.79 14.49 -6.10
C ILE A 19 -1.09 15.26 -7.39
N PRO A 20 -0.61 14.78 -8.56
CA PRO A 20 -0.98 15.38 -9.84
C PRO A 20 -2.50 15.46 -10.02
N PRO A 21 -3.08 16.60 -10.44
CA PRO A 21 -4.54 16.81 -10.47
C PRO A 21 -5.32 15.71 -11.18
N LYS A 22 -4.83 15.20 -12.31
CA LYS A 22 -5.50 14.12 -13.06
C LYS A 22 -5.60 12.81 -12.26
N ILE A 23 -4.58 12.52 -11.45
CA ILE A 23 -4.59 11.32 -10.58
C ILE A 23 -5.50 11.58 -9.39
N ALA A 24 -5.50 12.79 -8.82
CA ALA A 24 -6.40 13.16 -7.74
C ALA A 24 -7.88 13.03 -8.14
N ASP A 25 -8.27 13.55 -9.31
CA ASP A 25 -9.63 13.40 -9.86
C ASP A 25 -10.02 11.93 -10.04
N GLU A 26 -9.08 11.12 -10.51
CA GLU A 26 -9.29 9.69 -10.66
C GLU A 26 -9.48 8.99 -9.30
N LEU A 27 -8.66 9.32 -8.30
CA LEU A 27 -8.75 8.75 -6.95
C LEU A 27 -10.08 9.10 -6.29
N MET A 28 -10.58 10.34 -6.44
CA MET A 28 -11.92 10.73 -5.98
C MET A 28 -13.02 9.90 -6.63
N SER A 29 -12.89 9.65 -7.94
CA SER A 29 -13.81 8.76 -8.65
C SER A 29 -13.72 7.31 -8.17
N CYS A 30 -12.49 6.82 -7.93
CA CYS A 30 -12.25 5.47 -7.42
C CYS A 30 -12.80 5.31 -5.99
N GLU A 31 -12.65 6.31 -5.13
CA GLU A 31 -13.19 6.27 -3.77
C GLU A 31 -14.69 6.06 -3.76
N THR A 32 -15.40 6.75 -4.65
CA THR A 32 -16.86 6.65 -4.74
C THR A 32 -17.33 5.32 -5.32
N ARG A 33 -16.61 4.79 -6.33
CA ARG A 33 -17.06 3.64 -7.13
C ARG A 33 -16.51 2.30 -6.67
N TYR A 34 -15.31 2.27 -6.11
CA TYR A 34 -14.57 1.04 -5.86
C TYR A 34 -14.16 0.87 -4.40
N PHE A 35 -13.53 1.90 -3.79
CA PHE A 35 -12.91 1.74 -2.47
C PHE A 35 -13.91 1.48 -1.35
N LYS A 36 -15.09 2.13 -1.40
CA LYS A 36 -16.13 1.96 -0.38
C LYS A 36 -16.76 0.57 -0.39
N GLU A 37 -16.79 -0.05 -1.57
CA GLU A 37 -17.41 -1.38 -1.77
C GLU A 37 -16.40 -2.52 -1.85
N ASP A 38 -15.08 -2.23 -1.69
CA ASP A 38 -13.98 -3.18 -1.87
C ASP A 38 -13.93 -3.80 -3.27
N LEU A 39 -14.35 -3.05 -4.27
CA LEU A 39 -14.30 -3.52 -5.64
C LEU A 39 -12.90 -3.36 -6.24
N PRO A 40 -12.48 -4.27 -7.11
CA PRO A 40 -11.23 -4.14 -7.83
C PRO A 40 -11.28 -2.95 -8.80
N VAL A 41 -10.18 -2.20 -8.86
CA VAL A 41 -10.03 -1.02 -9.73
C VAL A 41 -9.42 -1.42 -11.06
N PRO A 42 -10.01 -1.07 -12.21
CA PRO A 42 -9.41 -1.34 -13.52
C PRO A 42 -8.17 -0.47 -13.74
N LEU A 43 -7.06 -1.09 -14.17
CA LEU A 43 -5.80 -0.38 -14.44
C LEU A 43 -5.61 -0.17 -15.95
N CYS A 44 -5.00 -1.10 -16.64
CA CYS A 44 -4.73 -1.08 -18.08
C CYS A 44 -4.71 -2.50 -18.62
N GLY A 45 -4.95 -2.68 -19.93
CA GLY A 45 -4.86 -4.00 -20.57
C GLY A 45 -5.74 -5.10 -19.94
N GLY A 46 -6.83 -4.74 -19.26
CA GLY A 46 -7.68 -5.70 -18.53
C GLY A 46 -7.16 -6.12 -17.16
N LEU A 47 -6.03 -5.56 -16.70
CA LEU A 47 -5.56 -5.78 -15.33
C LEU A 47 -6.45 -5.07 -14.33
N MET A 48 -6.69 -5.74 -13.21
CA MET A 48 -7.50 -5.23 -12.10
C MET A 48 -6.64 -5.15 -10.84
N LEU A 49 -6.78 -4.08 -10.05
CA LEU A 49 -6.14 -3.90 -8.76
C LEU A 49 -7.13 -4.27 -7.66
N TYR A 50 -6.83 -5.31 -6.92
CA TYR A 50 -7.66 -5.81 -5.82
C TYR A 50 -7.25 -5.18 -4.50
N PRO A 51 -8.20 -4.87 -3.60
CA PRO A 51 -7.89 -4.48 -2.24
C PRO A 51 -7.25 -5.65 -1.50
N ALA A 52 -6.21 -5.37 -0.72
CA ALA A 52 -5.63 -6.38 0.15
C ALA A 52 -6.58 -6.70 1.31
N THR A 53 -6.63 -7.97 1.73
CA THR A 53 -7.48 -8.44 2.82
C THR A 53 -6.72 -8.53 4.14
N VAL A 54 -7.43 -8.64 5.25
CA VAL A 54 -6.82 -8.86 6.58
C VAL A 54 -6.03 -10.17 6.61
N HIS A 55 -6.40 -11.17 5.79
CA HIS A 55 -5.63 -12.40 5.63
C HIS A 55 -4.19 -12.12 5.19
N ASP A 56 -3.99 -11.14 4.33
CA ASP A 56 -2.68 -10.77 3.79
C ASP A 56 -2.00 -9.63 4.56
N TYR A 57 -2.57 -9.18 5.69
CA TYR A 57 -2.19 -7.96 6.40
C TYR A 57 -0.69 -7.85 6.68
N GLU A 58 -0.08 -8.88 7.24
CA GLU A 58 1.34 -8.84 7.62
C GLU A 58 2.25 -8.77 6.40
N ILE A 59 1.97 -9.60 5.39
CA ILE A 59 2.75 -9.61 4.14
C ILE A 59 2.57 -8.28 3.42
N PHE A 60 1.32 -7.83 3.26
CA PHE A 60 1.01 -6.57 2.60
C PHE A 60 1.65 -5.37 3.30
N SER A 61 1.57 -5.29 4.63
CA SER A 61 2.17 -4.20 5.41
C SER A 61 3.69 -4.14 5.25
N ASN A 62 4.35 -5.30 5.22
CA ASN A 62 5.79 -5.38 5.01
C ASN A 62 6.22 -5.03 3.57
N CYS A 63 5.36 -5.29 2.59
CA CYS A 63 5.66 -5.11 1.18
C CYS A 63 5.17 -3.76 0.61
N SER A 64 4.12 -3.18 1.17
CA SER A 64 3.51 -1.94 0.68
C SER A 64 4.46 -0.74 0.69
N GLY A 65 5.49 -0.74 1.54
CA GLY A 65 6.55 0.25 1.55
C GLY A 65 7.34 0.38 0.24
N CYS A 66 7.16 -0.55 -0.70
CA CYS A 66 7.68 -0.43 -2.07
C CYS A 66 6.98 0.64 -2.92
N LEU A 67 5.80 1.12 -2.50
CA LEU A 67 4.99 2.06 -3.27
C LEU A 67 5.27 3.53 -2.93
N PRO A 68 5.30 3.96 -1.64
CA PRO A 68 5.60 5.33 -1.25
C PRO A 68 7.11 5.61 -1.19
N LEU A 69 7.86 5.14 -2.20
CA LEU A 69 9.31 5.34 -2.24
C LEU A 69 9.66 6.82 -2.26
N ASP A 70 10.38 7.26 -1.25
CA ASP A 70 10.93 8.60 -1.21
C ASP A 70 12.24 8.67 -1.99
N LYS A 71 12.11 8.94 -3.28
CA LYS A 71 13.25 9.12 -4.18
C LYS A 71 13.91 10.50 -4.08
N ASN A 72 13.30 11.44 -3.36
CA ASN A 72 13.79 12.81 -3.28
C ASN A 72 15.04 12.92 -2.40
N HIS A 73 15.25 11.97 -1.49
CA HIS A 73 16.45 11.86 -0.66
C HIS A 73 17.63 11.17 -1.37
N ASP A 74 17.38 10.54 -2.52
CA ASP A 74 18.43 9.87 -3.31
C ASP A 74 18.76 10.71 -4.55
N PRO A 75 19.95 11.35 -4.63
CA PRO A 75 20.33 12.15 -5.76
C PRO A 75 20.26 11.41 -7.11
N ALA A 76 20.48 10.11 -7.11
CA ALA A 76 20.32 9.27 -8.28
C ALA A 76 18.84 9.04 -8.62
N GLY A 77 17.99 8.94 -7.60
CA GLY A 77 16.56 8.67 -7.73
C GLY A 77 15.72 9.84 -8.23
N ILE A 78 16.13 11.09 -7.95
CA ILE A 78 15.33 12.29 -8.28
C ILE A 78 14.94 12.35 -9.76
N ARG A 79 15.85 11.97 -10.65
CA ARG A 79 15.63 12.01 -12.11
C ARG A 79 14.98 10.76 -12.68
N MET A 80 14.86 9.70 -11.90
CA MET A 80 14.25 8.44 -12.31
C MET A 80 12.73 8.51 -12.20
N SER A 81 12.03 7.72 -13.04
CA SER A 81 10.63 7.40 -12.74
C SER A 81 10.55 6.52 -11.49
N TYR A 82 9.39 6.45 -10.85
CA TYR A 82 9.21 5.54 -9.70
C TYR A 82 9.46 4.08 -10.09
N LEU A 83 9.08 3.69 -11.29
CA LEU A 83 9.30 2.34 -11.79
C LEU A 83 10.78 2.03 -11.98
N ASP A 84 11.55 2.95 -12.62
CA ASP A 84 13.00 2.77 -12.78
C ASP A 84 13.71 2.78 -11.41
N TYR A 85 13.27 3.64 -10.50
CA TYR A 85 13.82 3.70 -9.15
C TYR A 85 13.53 2.40 -8.37
N LEU A 86 12.32 1.87 -8.46
CA LEU A 86 11.98 0.59 -7.87
C LEU A 86 12.84 -0.54 -8.46
N TYR A 87 13.00 -0.56 -9.77
CA TYR A 87 13.88 -1.53 -10.43
C TYR A 87 15.33 -1.41 -9.93
N SER A 88 15.87 -0.20 -9.80
CA SER A 88 17.23 0.00 -9.29
C SER A 88 17.45 -0.60 -7.90
N LYS A 89 16.41 -0.60 -7.04
CA LYS A 89 16.49 -1.24 -5.72
C LYS A 89 16.61 -2.77 -5.81
N THR A 90 16.02 -3.39 -6.82
CA THR A 90 16.17 -4.84 -7.05
C THR A 90 17.55 -5.23 -7.54
N GLN A 91 18.32 -4.28 -8.05
CA GLN A 91 19.67 -4.49 -8.55
C GLN A 91 20.77 -4.24 -7.50
N LEU A 92 20.38 -3.92 -6.27
CA LEU A 92 21.34 -3.77 -5.16
C LEU A 92 22.03 -5.11 -4.88
N PRO A 93 23.33 -5.09 -4.53
CA PRO A 93 24.09 -6.31 -4.33
C PRO A 93 23.66 -7.07 -3.07
N GLY A 94 23.76 -8.40 -3.13
CA GLY A 94 23.53 -9.28 -1.99
C GLY A 94 22.06 -9.40 -1.56
N ASP A 95 21.84 -9.53 -0.25
CA ASP A 95 20.53 -9.80 0.32
C ASP A 95 19.56 -8.63 0.17
N GLU A 96 20.06 -7.41 0.02
CA GLU A 96 19.22 -6.22 -0.09
C GLU A 96 18.40 -6.23 -1.38
N GLY A 97 19.03 -6.46 -2.53
CA GLY A 97 18.33 -6.56 -3.82
C GLY A 97 17.34 -7.72 -3.84
N SER A 98 17.72 -8.86 -3.26
CA SER A 98 16.83 -10.02 -3.13
C SER A 98 15.60 -9.71 -2.27
N ALA A 99 15.78 -8.99 -1.16
CA ALA A 99 14.70 -8.56 -0.28
C ALA A 99 13.72 -7.61 -1.01
N TRP A 100 14.23 -6.67 -1.79
CA TRP A 100 13.40 -5.79 -2.62
C TRP A 100 12.61 -6.58 -3.68
N SER A 101 13.26 -7.51 -4.38
CA SER A 101 12.62 -8.36 -5.36
C SER A 101 11.49 -9.19 -4.73
N TYR A 102 11.73 -9.79 -3.58
CA TYR A 102 10.72 -10.53 -2.82
C TYR A 102 9.52 -9.65 -2.43
N LYS A 103 9.77 -8.46 -1.87
CA LYS A 103 8.71 -7.52 -1.47
C LYS A 103 7.82 -7.12 -2.66
N ILE A 104 8.44 -6.80 -3.79
CA ILE A 104 7.73 -6.42 -5.01
C ILE A 104 6.86 -7.58 -5.52
N GLN A 105 7.42 -8.77 -5.57
CA GLN A 105 6.72 -9.96 -6.01
C GLN A 105 5.50 -10.25 -5.13
N LYS A 106 5.67 -10.26 -3.81
CA LYS A 106 4.58 -10.52 -2.87
C LYS A 106 3.51 -9.44 -2.89
N LEU A 107 3.90 -8.18 -3.02
CA LEU A 107 2.95 -7.10 -3.20
C LEU A 107 2.08 -7.31 -4.45
N PHE A 108 2.71 -7.62 -5.58
CA PHE A 108 1.98 -7.80 -6.85
C PHE A 108 1.13 -9.08 -6.86
N GLU A 109 1.57 -10.15 -6.21
CA GLU A 109 0.72 -11.34 -6.01
C GLU A 109 -0.60 -10.98 -5.33
N ILE A 110 -0.53 -10.15 -4.28
CA ILE A 110 -1.71 -9.72 -3.51
C ILE A 110 -2.59 -8.80 -4.36
N ILE A 111 -2.04 -7.70 -4.90
CA ILE A 111 -2.86 -6.67 -5.55
C ILE A 111 -3.39 -7.05 -6.93
N PHE A 112 -2.79 -8.03 -7.60
CA PHE A 112 -3.27 -8.53 -8.89
C PHE A 112 -3.97 -9.89 -8.79
N HIS A 113 -4.00 -10.51 -7.60
CA HIS A 113 -4.49 -11.87 -7.39
C HIS A 113 -3.86 -12.89 -8.35
N ILE A 114 -2.56 -12.78 -8.55
CA ILE A 114 -1.78 -13.70 -9.37
C ILE A 114 -0.76 -14.44 -8.52
N LYS A 115 -0.34 -15.63 -8.99
CA LYS A 115 0.82 -16.30 -8.43
C LYS A 115 2.05 -15.94 -9.26
N ASN A 116 3.15 -15.61 -8.58
CA ASN A 116 4.42 -15.41 -9.27
C ASN A 116 4.93 -16.75 -9.78
N GLY A 117 5.31 -16.80 -11.06
CA GLY A 117 5.68 -18.03 -11.70
C GLY A 117 5.76 -17.90 -13.22
N ILE A 118 5.61 -19.03 -13.89
CA ILE A 118 5.57 -19.11 -15.34
C ILE A 118 4.24 -19.68 -15.80
N LYS A 119 3.76 -19.19 -16.94
CA LYS A 119 2.51 -19.62 -17.56
C LYS A 119 2.77 -20.29 -18.88
N CYS A 120 2.23 -21.48 -19.07
CA CYS A 120 2.30 -22.18 -20.34
C CYS A 120 1.52 -21.41 -21.41
N VAL A 121 2.16 -21.11 -22.52
CA VAL A 121 1.55 -20.36 -23.64
C VAL A 121 0.42 -21.15 -24.28
N ASN A 122 0.51 -22.49 -24.30
CA ASN A 122 -0.44 -23.35 -25.00
C ASN A 122 -1.74 -23.59 -24.22
N CYS A 123 -1.65 -23.97 -22.94
CA CYS A 123 -2.83 -24.34 -22.14
C CYS A 123 -3.19 -23.34 -21.04
N GLY A 124 -2.34 -22.33 -20.81
CA GLY A 124 -2.58 -21.31 -19.79
C GLY A 124 -2.28 -21.76 -18.35
N THR A 125 -1.83 -23.01 -18.12
CA THR A 125 -1.47 -23.50 -16.78
C THR A 125 -0.35 -22.65 -16.20
N VAL A 126 -0.53 -22.20 -14.96
CA VAL A 126 0.47 -21.44 -14.21
C VAL A 126 1.21 -22.37 -13.28
N LEU A 127 2.53 -22.35 -13.37
CA LEU A 127 3.46 -23.01 -12.46
C LEU A 127 4.06 -21.94 -11.55
N ALA A 128 3.61 -21.89 -10.32
CA ALA A 128 4.17 -20.98 -9.34
C ALA A 128 5.61 -21.38 -8.98
N TYR A 129 6.48 -20.43 -8.69
CA TYR A 129 7.87 -20.69 -8.33
C TYR A 129 8.03 -21.46 -7.01
N ASP A 130 7.01 -21.47 -6.18
CA ASP A 130 6.92 -22.23 -4.94
C ASP A 130 6.14 -23.57 -5.10
N SER A 131 5.70 -23.89 -6.32
CA SER A 131 4.99 -25.17 -6.56
C SER A 131 5.95 -26.36 -6.51
N PRO A 132 5.48 -27.54 -6.03
CA PRO A 132 6.31 -28.74 -6.00
C PRO A 132 6.91 -29.09 -7.36
N GLU A 133 6.13 -28.95 -8.43
CA GLU A 133 6.55 -29.26 -9.80
C GLU A 133 7.68 -28.33 -10.28
N PHE A 134 7.62 -27.06 -9.92
CA PHE A 134 8.67 -26.11 -10.27
C PHE A 134 9.94 -26.36 -9.44
N LEU A 135 9.79 -26.61 -8.15
CA LEU A 135 10.92 -26.90 -7.26
C LEU A 135 11.64 -28.20 -7.67
N GLU A 136 10.90 -29.23 -8.06
CA GLU A 136 11.48 -30.47 -8.61
C GLU A 136 12.25 -30.21 -9.91
N TYR A 137 11.72 -29.37 -10.80
CA TYR A 137 12.42 -28.96 -12.00
C TYR A 137 13.74 -28.25 -11.68
N ILE A 138 13.72 -27.26 -10.76
CA ILE A 138 14.94 -26.53 -10.34
C ILE A 138 15.97 -27.48 -9.73
N GLN A 139 15.53 -28.48 -8.95
CA GLN A 139 16.42 -29.48 -8.40
C GLN A 139 17.12 -30.30 -9.51
N ARG A 140 16.37 -30.75 -10.51
CA ARG A 140 16.94 -31.47 -11.67
C ARG A 140 17.92 -30.61 -12.48
N VAL A 141 17.63 -29.29 -12.62
CA VAL A 141 18.55 -28.34 -13.27
C VAL A 141 19.87 -28.24 -12.51
N LYS A 142 19.84 -28.15 -11.19
CA LYS A 142 21.05 -28.10 -10.34
C LYS A 142 21.87 -29.38 -10.46
N GLU A 143 21.24 -30.54 -10.37
CA GLU A 143 21.91 -31.86 -10.52
C GLU A 143 22.56 -31.99 -11.89
N ALA A 144 21.90 -31.54 -12.97
CA ALA A 144 22.46 -31.57 -14.30
C ALA A 144 23.68 -30.65 -14.44
N GLN A 145 23.62 -29.43 -13.85
CA GLN A 145 24.73 -28.48 -13.83
C GLN A 145 25.95 -29.03 -13.06
N GLU A 146 25.72 -29.65 -11.91
CA GLU A 146 26.77 -30.24 -11.08
C GLU A 146 27.43 -31.47 -11.76
N SER A 147 26.65 -32.24 -12.52
CA SER A 147 27.13 -33.43 -13.24
C SER A 147 27.65 -33.13 -14.66
N GLY A 148 27.56 -31.86 -15.12
CA GLY A 148 27.97 -31.49 -16.48
C GLY A 148 27.07 -32.05 -17.58
N GLN A 149 25.84 -32.44 -17.25
CA GLN A 149 24.83 -32.93 -18.19
C GLN A 149 24.05 -31.76 -18.83
N ASP A 150 23.36 -32.03 -19.93
CA ASP A 150 22.46 -31.06 -20.55
C ASP A 150 21.33 -30.67 -19.59
N ILE A 151 21.04 -29.36 -19.55
CA ILE A 151 19.96 -28.86 -18.70
C ILE A 151 18.61 -29.40 -19.20
N PRO A 152 17.82 -30.06 -18.36
CA PRO A 152 16.54 -30.62 -18.77
C PRO A 152 15.57 -29.52 -19.19
N GLU A 153 14.85 -29.70 -20.28
CA GLU A 153 13.76 -28.78 -20.66
C GLU A 153 12.61 -28.87 -19.68
N MET A 154 12.02 -27.71 -19.36
CA MET A 154 10.80 -27.67 -18.61
C MET A 154 9.61 -28.01 -19.49
N ILE A 155 8.86 -29.02 -19.11
CA ILE A 155 7.66 -29.48 -19.81
C ILE A 155 6.42 -29.14 -18.96
N CYS A 156 5.38 -28.64 -19.61
CA CYS A 156 4.12 -28.33 -18.92
C CYS A 156 3.51 -29.59 -18.31
N PRO A 157 3.25 -29.61 -16.99
CA PRO A 157 2.72 -30.80 -16.30
C PRO A 157 1.23 -30.98 -16.52
N ALA A 158 0.53 -30.05 -17.17
CA ALA A 158 -0.89 -30.18 -17.44
C ALA A 158 -1.16 -31.38 -18.33
N GLN A 159 -2.13 -32.21 -17.93
CA GLN A 159 -2.50 -33.42 -18.63
C GLN A 159 -2.81 -33.13 -20.11
N GLY A 160 -2.10 -33.80 -21.00
CA GLY A 160 -2.27 -33.67 -22.45
C GLY A 160 -1.61 -32.44 -23.09
N CYS A 161 -0.89 -31.60 -22.36
CA CYS A 161 -0.22 -30.45 -22.93
C CYS A 161 1.18 -30.75 -23.48
N GLY A 162 2.10 -31.24 -22.65
CA GLY A 162 3.46 -31.64 -23.03
C GLY A 162 4.31 -30.58 -23.74
N LYS A 163 3.94 -29.27 -23.68
CA LYS A 163 4.67 -28.18 -24.31
C LYS A 163 5.70 -27.57 -23.38
N ASN A 164 6.74 -26.95 -23.95
CA ASN A 164 7.86 -26.33 -23.23
C ASN A 164 7.94 -24.81 -23.38
N GLN A 165 6.89 -24.18 -23.90
CA GLN A 165 6.84 -22.72 -24.07
C GLN A 165 6.12 -22.06 -22.90
N PHE A 166 6.87 -21.21 -22.17
CA PHE A 166 6.37 -20.51 -21.00
C PHE A 166 6.67 -19.00 -21.09
N ILE A 167 5.81 -18.22 -20.47
CA ILE A 167 6.03 -16.80 -20.22
C ILE A 167 6.05 -16.55 -18.71
N GLU A 168 6.91 -15.65 -18.26
CA GLU A 168 6.91 -15.19 -16.88
C GLU A 168 5.65 -14.39 -16.59
N MET A 169 5.01 -14.69 -15.46
CA MET A 169 3.82 -13.99 -15.01
C MET A 169 4.11 -12.54 -14.62
N MET A 170 5.34 -12.28 -14.19
CA MET A 170 5.78 -10.99 -13.66
C MET A 170 7.25 -10.76 -13.99
N LYS A 171 7.55 -9.70 -14.73
CA LYS A 171 8.94 -9.31 -15.02
C LYS A 171 9.08 -7.85 -15.36
N PHE A 172 10.26 -7.30 -15.09
CA PHE A 172 10.68 -6.03 -15.66
C PHE A 172 11.18 -6.26 -17.10
N ILE A 173 10.79 -5.36 -17.99
CA ILE A 173 11.24 -5.34 -19.39
C ILE A 173 12.02 -4.05 -19.59
N GLU A 174 13.28 -4.16 -20.00
CA GLU A 174 14.11 -3.02 -20.38
C GLU A 174 13.93 -2.74 -21.88
N ASP A 175 13.68 -1.50 -22.21
CA ASP A 175 13.72 -1.00 -23.59
C ASP A 175 15.19 -0.90 -24.04
N PRO A 176 15.62 -1.61 -25.08
CA PRO A 176 17.02 -1.67 -25.49
C PRO A 176 17.57 -0.31 -25.96
N GLU A 177 16.72 0.58 -26.49
CA GLU A 177 17.16 1.89 -27.00
C GLU A 177 17.20 2.94 -25.89
N THR A 178 16.14 3.02 -25.08
CA THR A 178 16.00 4.08 -24.08
C THR A 178 16.51 3.70 -22.70
N LYS A 179 16.85 2.43 -22.50
CA LYS A 179 17.25 1.87 -21.18
C LYS A 179 16.21 2.10 -20.08
N LYS A 180 14.97 2.30 -20.47
CA LYS A 180 13.86 2.53 -19.57
C LYS A 180 13.12 1.22 -19.29
N HIS A 181 12.59 1.10 -18.10
CA HIS A 181 11.90 -0.11 -17.69
C HIS A 181 10.38 0.02 -17.80
N SER A 182 9.75 -1.09 -18.11
CA SER A 182 8.32 -1.32 -18.03
C SER A 182 8.09 -2.57 -17.19
N LEU A 183 6.94 -2.67 -16.54
CA LEU A 183 6.57 -3.86 -15.78
C LEU A 183 5.60 -4.68 -16.64
N CYS A 184 5.87 -5.97 -16.82
CA CYS A 184 4.97 -6.89 -17.49
C CYS A 184 4.30 -7.80 -16.46
N ILE A 185 2.97 -7.79 -16.43
CA ILE A 185 2.15 -8.62 -15.56
C ILE A 185 1.21 -9.45 -16.43
N ASN A 186 1.32 -10.78 -16.35
CA ASN A 186 0.50 -11.72 -17.14
C ASN A 186 0.45 -11.35 -18.64
N GLY A 187 1.59 -10.93 -19.20
CA GLY A 187 1.71 -10.52 -20.59
C GLY A 187 1.23 -9.09 -20.91
N GLN A 188 0.68 -8.37 -19.95
CA GLN A 188 0.28 -6.97 -20.11
C GLN A 188 1.38 -6.02 -19.65
N ILE A 189 1.66 -5.00 -20.46
CA ILE A 189 2.71 -4.02 -20.16
C ILE A 189 2.12 -2.86 -19.38
N ILE A 190 2.66 -2.62 -18.19
CA ILE A 190 2.38 -1.46 -17.35
C ILE A 190 3.46 -0.42 -17.64
N SER A 191 3.04 0.71 -18.22
CA SER A 191 3.91 1.85 -18.49
C SER A 191 4.28 2.58 -17.18
N LYS A 192 5.27 3.47 -17.23
CA LYS A 192 5.63 4.33 -16.09
C LYS A 192 4.44 5.13 -15.56
N ARG A 193 3.63 5.69 -16.46
CA ARG A 193 2.44 6.44 -16.09
C ARG A 193 1.39 5.56 -15.42
N ASP A 194 1.19 4.35 -15.93
CA ASP A 194 0.24 3.40 -15.34
C ASP A 194 0.77 2.89 -14.00
N PHE A 195 2.10 2.80 -13.84
CA PHE A 195 2.73 2.45 -12.57
C PHE A 195 2.55 3.56 -11.50
N ASP A 196 2.72 4.82 -11.87
CA ASP A 196 2.44 5.94 -10.96
C ASP A 196 0.98 5.94 -10.52
N ARG A 197 0.06 5.70 -11.45
CA ARG A 197 -1.36 5.54 -11.17
C ARG A 197 -1.64 4.35 -10.25
N LEU A 198 -1.04 3.19 -10.53
CA LEU A 198 -1.11 1.98 -9.70
C LEU A 198 -0.70 2.27 -8.25
N ARG A 199 0.44 2.93 -8.05
CA ARG A 199 0.96 3.26 -6.72
C ARG A 199 -0.08 3.99 -5.88
N TYR A 200 -0.63 5.08 -6.42
CA TYR A 200 -1.62 5.88 -5.71
C TYR A 200 -2.92 5.10 -5.48
N ILE A 201 -3.42 4.37 -6.48
CA ILE A 201 -4.63 3.57 -6.31
C ILE A 201 -4.44 2.56 -5.18
N VAL A 202 -3.36 1.80 -5.16
CA VAL A 202 -3.11 0.79 -4.12
C VAL A 202 -2.98 1.41 -2.75
N LEU A 203 -2.28 2.54 -2.62
CA LEU A 203 -2.11 3.24 -1.34
C LEU A 203 -3.46 3.75 -0.81
N TYR A 204 -4.23 4.47 -1.62
CA TYR A 204 -5.50 5.04 -1.19
C TYR A 204 -6.62 3.99 -1.05
N GLN A 205 -6.54 2.88 -1.79
CA GLN A 205 -7.48 1.77 -1.66
C GLN A 205 -7.32 1.03 -0.32
N ASN A 206 -6.09 0.89 0.18
CA ASN A 206 -5.81 0.08 1.36
C ASN A 206 -5.61 0.90 2.63
N PHE A 207 -5.12 2.13 2.52
CA PHE A 207 -4.84 3.01 3.66
C PHE A 207 -5.78 4.23 3.62
N PRO A 208 -6.88 4.24 4.39
CA PRO A 208 -7.88 5.32 4.35
C PRO A 208 -7.30 6.69 4.75
N ASP A 209 -6.30 6.68 5.63
CA ASP A 209 -5.65 7.88 6.16
C ASP A 209 -4.34 8.22 5.45
N TYR A 210 -4.04 7.56 4.31
CA TYR A 210 -2.83 7.84 3.55
C TYR A 210 -2.83 9.29 3.04
N GLN A 211 -1.73 9.96 3.26
CA GLN A 211 -1.43 11.29 2.72
C GLN A 211 -0.09 11.21 1.99
N ASP A 212 -0.05 11.72 0.77
CA ASP A 212 1.22 11.83 0.05
C ASP A 212 2.09 12.91 0.70
N ASP A 213 3.25 12.51 1.17
CA ASP A 213 4.22 13.37 1.84
C ASP A 213 5.45 13.69 0.98
N SER A 214 5.39 13.34 -0.31
CA SER A 214 6.49 13.57 -1.26
C SER A 214 6.82 15.06 -1.46
N TRP A 215 5.90 15.95 -1.10
CA TRP A 215 6.03 17.41 -1.13
C TRP A 215 6.53 18.02 0.19
N VAL A 216 6.60 17.23 1.27
CA VAL A 216 7.06 17.69 2.58
C VAL A 216 8.58 17.76 2.58
N ASP A 217 9.12 18.80 3.23
CA ASP A 217 10.55 18.94 3.42
C ASP A 217 11.14 17.71 4.14
N PRO A 218 12.23 17.12 3.64
CA PRO A 218 12.85 15.94 4.22
C PRO A 218 13.18 16.04 5.71
N ASP A 219 13.67 17.19 6.15
CA ASP A 219 14.06 17.39 7.55
C ASP A 219 12.81 17.42 8.46
N ILE A 220 11.74 18.05 7.99
CA ILE A 220 10.45 18.07 8.68
C ILE A 220 9.88 16.66 8.82
N LYS A 221 9.94 15.87 7.75
CA LYS A 221 9.48 14.49 7.74
C LYS A 221 10.26 13.64 8.74
N LYS A 222 11.57 13.74 8.73
CA LYS A 222 12.44 13.02 9.66
C LYS A 222 12.16 13.35 11.12
N ASP A 223 12.00 14.63 11.43
CA ASP A 223 11.67 15.10 12.79
C ASP A 223 10.29 14.59 13.25
N TYR A 224 9.32 14.55 12.34
CA TYR A 224 8.00 13.99 12.62
C TYR A 224 8.07 12.48 12.89
N GLU A 225 8.74 11.73 12.03
CA GLU A 225 8.92 10.27 12.16
C GLU A 225 9.64 9.92 13.47
N GLU A 226 10.67 10.69 13.84
CA GLU A 226 11.40 10.45 15.09
C GLU A 226 10.54 10.75 16.32
N ARG A 227 9.76 11.82 16.32
CA ARG A 227 8.80 12.10 17.40
C ARG A 227 7.76 10.99 17.54
N MET A 228 7.18 10.55 16.43
CA MET A 228 6.20 9.46 16.44
C MET A 228 6.81 8.15 16.95
N ARG A 229 8.07 7.88 16.59
CA ARG A 229 8.81 6.73 17.10
C ARG A 229 8.99 6.80 18.61
N LEU A 230 9.41 7.94 19.13
CA LEU A 230 9.61 8.15 20.56
C LEU A 230 8.30 8.07 21.35
N GLU A 231 7.20 8.60 20.82
CA GLU A 231 5.88 8.48 21.43
C GLU A 231 5.41 7.03 21.48
N ARG A 232 5.60 6.26 20.41
CA ARG A 232 5.27 4.81 20.39
C ARG A 232 6.10 4.04 21.41
N GLN A 233 7.39 4.33 21.51
CA GLN A 233 8.28 3.68 22.50
C GLN A 233 7.89 4.01 23.95
N LYS A 234 7.52 5.27 24.23
CA LYS A 234 7.09 5.68 25.58
C LYS A 234 5.80 5.02 26.03
N ASN A 235 4.89 4.78 25.10
CA ASN A 235 3.56 4.28 25.41
C ASN A 235 3.46 2.74 25.37
N ASP A 236 4.52 2.04 24.91
CA ASP A 236 4.57 0.56 24.75
C ASP A 236 3.32 -0.02 24.05
N LEU A 237 2.73 0.77 23.14
CA LEU A 237 1.44 0.48 22.51
C LEU A 237 1.64 -0.35 21.24
N HIS A 238 2.11 -1.58 21.37
CA HIS A 238 2.19 -2.52 20.27
C HIS A 238 1.04 -3.53 20.34
N ALA A 239 -0.06 -3.23 19.65
CA ALA A 239 -1.10 -4.22 19.42
C ALA A 239 -0.74 -5.08 18.21
N THR A 240 -0.58 -6.39 18.42
CA THR A 240 -0.43 -7.36 17.33
C THR A 240 -1.68 -7.40 16.47
N ILE A 241 -1.57 -7.86 15.22
CA ILE A 241 -2.74 -8.03 14.35
C ILE A 241 -3.80 -8.95 15.00
N GLU A 242 -3.38 -10.00 15.67
CA GLU A 242 -4.28 -10.89 16.40
C GLU A 242 -5.09 -10.16 17.46
N LYS A 243 -4.45 -9.31 18.30
CA LYS A 243 -5.18 -8.50 19.29
C LYS A 243 -6.18 -7.56 18.65
N LYS A 244 -5.84 -6.96 17.50
CA LYS A 244 -6.75 -6.09 16.75
C LYS A 244 -7.95 -6.86 16.22
N ILE A 245 -7.75 -8.08 15.69
CA ILE A 245 -8.81 -8.96 15.22
C ILE A 245 -9.72 -9.37 16.38
N VAL A 246 -9.14 -9.81 17.51
CA VAL A 246 -9.91 -10.16 18.73
C VAL A 246 -10.71 -8.97 19.22
N CYS A 247 -10.11 -7.78 19.30
CA CYS A 247 -10.79 -6.56 19.70
C CYS A 247 -12.04 -6.30 18.85
N LEU A 248 -11.89 -6.36 17.52
CA LEU A 248 -13.00 -6.13 16.61
C LEU A 248 -14.08 -7.21 16.74
N ALA A 249 -13.71 -8.48 16.86
CA ALA A 249 -14.65 -9.59 17.02
C ALA A 249 -15.46 -9.48 18.34
N VAL A 250 -14.80 -9.09 19.42
CA VAL A 250 -15.47 -8.97 20.75
C VAL A 250 -16.37 -7.73 20.84
N THR A 251 -16.00 -6.65 20.15
CA THR A 251 -16.73 -5.37 20.21
C THR A 251 -17.83 -5.24 19.15
N THR A 252 -17.83 -6.12 18.16
CA THR A 252 -18.82 -6.12 17.08
C THR A 252 -19.48 -7.51 16.95
N SER A 253 -20.36 -7.67 15.97
CA SER A 253 -20.97 -8.97 15.63
C SER A 253 -20.21 -9.72 14.52
N PHE A 254 -19.05 -9.24 14.08
CA PHE A 254 -18.28 -9.90 13.04
C PHE A 254 -17.64 -11.19 13.54
N SER A 255 -17.76 -12.25 12.76
CA SER A 255 -16.99 -13.47 12.99
C SER A 255 -15.51 -13.27 12.61
N TYR A 256 -14.64 -14.14 13.11
CA TYR A 256 -13.23 -14.14 12.66
C TYR A 256 -13.10 -14.26 11.13
N GLN A 257 -13.94 -15.09 10.51
CA GLN A 257 -13.90 -15.28 9.06
C GLN A 257 -14.31 -14.02 8.29
N ASP A 258 -15.33 -13.30 8.80
CA ASP A 258 -15.73 -12.02 8.21
C ASP A 258 -14.58 -11.00 8.29
N ILE A 259 -13.88 -10.96 9.43
CA ILE A 259 -12.75 -10.05 9.63
C ILE A 259 -11.59 -10.42 8.71
N TYR A 260 -11.22 -11.70 8.58
CA TYR A 260 -10.14 -12.11 7.69
C TYR A 260 -10.43 -11.81 6.21
N ASN A 261 -11.68 -11.90 5.80
CA ASN A 261 -12.11 -11.57 4.42
C ASN A 261 -12.32 -10.08 4.18
N MET A 262 -12.29 -9.26 5.22
CA MET A 262 -12.47 -7.81 5.13
C MET A 262 -11.23 -7.18 4.47
N SER A 263 -11.41 -6.13 3.68
CA SER A 263 -10.27 -5.35 3.21
C SER A 263 -9.52 -4.68 4.36
N ILE A 264 -8.21 -4.48 4.21
CA ILE A 264 -7.38 -3.76 5.20
C ILE A 264 -7.99 -2.37 5.48
N ARG A 265 -8.50 -1.70 4.45
CA ARG A 265 -9.18 -0.40 4.58
C ARG A 265 -10.36 -0.47 5.53
N LYS A 266 -11.32 -1.38 5.30
CA LYS A 266 -12.52 -1.53 6.17
C LYS A 266 -12.14 -1.94 7.57
N PHE A 267 -11.19 -2.86 7.70
CA PHE A 267 -10.67 -3.30 8.99
C PHE A 267 -10.09 -2.13 9.81
N THR A 268 -9.24 -1.31 9.20
CA THR A 268 -8.63 -0.15 9.85
C THR A 268 -9.69 0.87 10.26
N MET A 269 -10.63 1.18 9.36
CA MET A 269 -11.74 2.09 9.66
C MET A 269 -12.66 1.55 10.77
N ALA A 270 -12.96 0.26 10.77
CA ALA A 270 -13.78 -0.36 11.80
C ALA A 270 -13.12 -0.28 13.18
N LEU A 271 -11.81 -0.58 13.27
CA LEU A 271 -11.05 -0.44 14.51
C LEU A 271 -11.02 0.99 15.03
N ALA A 272 -10.75 1.96 14.17
CA ALA A 272 -10.76 3.38 14.53
C ALA A 272 -12.14 3.81 15.01
N THR A 273 -13.20 3.36 14.34
CA THR A 273 -14.59 3.65 14.73
C THR A 273 -14.95 3.07 16.10
N VAL A 274 -14.52 1.83 16.39
CA VAL A 274 -14.74 1.20 17.70
C VAL A 274 -14.00 1.97 18.80
N ASP A 275 -12.76 2.36 18.58
CA ASP A 275 -11.97 3.15 19.52
C ASP A 275 -12.64 4.49 19.81
N ASP A 276 -13.05 5.21 18.76
CA ASP A 276 -13.75 6.49 18.87
C ASP A 276 -15.06 6.39 19.63
N LEU A 277 -15.84 5.34 19.38
CA LEU A 277 -17.09 5.08 20.09
C LEU A 277 -16.87 4.81 21.58
N ILE A 278 -15.85 4.01 21.91
CA ILE A 278 -15.50 3.70 23.30
C ILE A 278 -15.05 4.96 24.02
N ASN A 279 -14.14 5.72 23.41
CA ASN A 279 -13.64 6.99 23.96
C ASN A 279 -14.77 8.00 24.18
N TYR A 280 -15.67 8.13 23.21
CA TYR A 280 -16.85 8.98 23.35
C TYR A 280 -17.75 8.56 24.53
N LYS A 281 -18.03 7.26 24.67
CA LYS A 281 -18.82 6.75 25.79
C LYS A 281 -18.16 7.04 27.14
N ILE A 282 -16.84 6.83 27.25
CA ILE A 282 -16.08 7.11 28.48
C ILE A 282 -16.16 8.61 28.81
N MET A 283 -15.88 9.49 27.84
CA MET A 283 -15.92 10.93 28.05
C MET A 283 -17.33 11.43 28.45
N LYS A 284 -18.36 10.92 27.79
CA LYS A 284 -19.76 11.25 28.14
C LYS A 284 -20.12 10.79 29.54
N THR A 285 -19.77 9.56 29.90
CA THR A 285 -20.03 9.03 31.25
C THR A 285 -19.28 9.84 32.30
N ALA A 286 -18.02 10.17 32.08
CA ALA A 286 -17.22 10.99 32.99
C ALA A 286 -17.82 12.40 33.15
N SER A 287 -18.27 13.03 32.07
CA SER A 287 -18.89 14.36 32.12
C SER A 287 -20.22 14.40 32.91
N LEU A 288 -20.95 13.26 32.98
CA LEU A 288 -22.19 13.13 33.69
C LEU A 288 -22.05 12.68 35.16
N SER A 289 -20.90 12.13 35.52
CA SER A 289 -20.64 11.54 36.83
C SER A 289 -20.59 12.56 37.97
N GLY A 290 -20.41 13.84 37.67
CA GLY A 290 -20.23 14.92 38.67
C GLY A 290 -18.85 14.91 39.36
N PHE A 291 -18.04 13.87 39.16
CA PHE A 291 -16.66 13.78 39.72
C PHE A 291 -15.60 14.46 38.86
N VAL A 292 -15.91 14.68 37.57
CA VAL A 292 -14.98 15.32 36.63
C VAL A 292 -15.56 16.67 36.23
N GLN A 293 -14.83 17.75 36.51
CA GLN A 293 -15.19 19.08 36.01
C GLN A 293 -14.82 19.15 34.52
N TRP A 294 -15.81 18.97 33.65
CA TRP A 294 -15.60 19.11 32.23
C TRP A 294 -15.63 20.60 31.83
N PRO A 295 -14.64 21.09 31.07
CA PRO A 295 -14.63 22.47 30.62
C PRO A 295 -15.86 22.79 29.76
N LYS A 296 -16.61 23.86 30.14
CA LYS A 296 -17.85 24.25 29.43
C LYS A 296 -17.60 24.71 27.98
N ASP A 297 -16.41 25.19 27.72
CA ASP A 297 -15.91 25.69 26.42
C ASP A 297 -15.37 24.59 25.49
N LYS A 298 -15.26 23.37 25.98
CA LYS A 298 -14.83 22.19 25.18
C LYS A 298 -15.93 21.14 25.13
N PRO A 299 -16.91 21.29 24.23
CA PRO A 299 -17.94 20.27 24.05
C PRO A 299 -17.29 18.94 23.66
N ILE A 300 -17.87 17.84 24.12
CA ILE A 300 -17.45 16.50 23.68
C ILE A 300 -18.02 16.29 22.29
N ASP A 301 -17.16 16.30 21.29
CA ASP A 301 -17.54 16.05 19.91
C ASP A 301 -18.07 14.63 19.75
N HIS A 302 -19.08 14.49 18.92
CA HIS A 302 -19.65 13.18 18.64
C HIS A 302 -18.64 12.37 17.80
N TRP A 303 -18.44 11.12 18.15
CA TRP A 303 -17.44 10.23 17.54
C TRP A 303 -17.51 10.12 16.01
N ILE A 304 -18.69 10.38 15.39
CA ILE A 304 -18.87 10.36 13.93
C ILE A 304 -18.20 11.57 13.24
N TYR A 305 -18.02 12.69 13.95
CA TYR A 305 -17.61 13.96 13.37
C TYR A 305 -16.14 14.34 13.64
N LYS A 306 -15.28 13.35 13.90
CA LYS A 306 -13.86 13.65 14.06
C LYS A 306 -13.31 14.26 12.77
N PRO A 307 -12.73 15.47 12.83
CA PRO A 307 -12.09 16.05 11.66
C PRO A 307 -10.88 15.20 11.24
N HIS A 308 -10.68 15.08 9.94
CA HIS A 308 -9.45 14.50 9.39
C HIS A 308 -8.26 15.35 9.86
N ARG A 309 -7.29 14.71 10.55
CA ARG A 309 -6.07 15.41 10.99
C ARG A 309 -5.09 15.48 9.83
N ASP A 310 -4.77 16.70 9.41
CA ASP A 310 -3.59 16.93 8.58
C ASP A 310 -2.35 16.62 9.43
N MET A 311 -1.65 15.54 9.13
CA MET A 311 -0.48 15.09 9.90
C MET A 311 0.62 16.15 9.97
N TYR A 312 0.70 17.02 8.97
CA TYR A 312 1.75 18.01 8.85
C TYR A 312 1.25 19.47 9.02
N GLY A 313 -0.07 19.71 8.97
CA GLY A 313 -0.65 21.06 8.89
C GLY A 313 -0.80 21.82 10.20
N GLU A 314 -1.06 21.14 11.31
CA GLU A 314 -1.38 21.83 12.58
C GLU A 314 -0.16 22.26 13.41
N ASN A 315 1.02 21.67 13.18
CA ASN A 315 2.21 21.90 14.00
C ASN A 315 3.36 22.64 13.32
N TYR A 316 3.27 22.87 12.03
CA TYR A 316 4.31 23.58 11.29
C TYR A 316 3.82 24.96 10.86
N LYS A 317 4.25 25.97 11.63
CA LYS A 317 4.29 27.35 11.11
C LYS A 317 5.24 27.32 9.92
N SER A 318 4.78 27.80 8.77
CA SER A 318 5.69 28.00 7.64
C SER A 318 6.87 28.86 8.10
N ILE A 319 8.03 28.67 7.49
CA ILE A 319 9.24 29.48 7.76
C ILE A 319 8.88 30.98 7.73
N ASP A 320 7.96 31.39 6.85
CA ASP A 320 7.44 32.77 6.77
C ASP A 320 6.64 33.21 8.01
N GLN A 321 6.06 32.31 8.77
CA GLN A 321 5.36 32.63 10.02
C GLN A 321 6.29 32.62 11.23
N ALA A 322 7.38 31.85 11.18
CA ALA A 322 8.40 31.82 12.22
C ALA A 322 9.28 33.07 12.16
N THR A 323 9.53 33.64 10.97
CA THR A 323 10.34 34.84 10.78
C THR A 323 9.59 36.14 11.00
N LYS A 324 8.26 36.13 11.07
CA LYS A 324 7.44 37.35 11.37
C LYS A 324 7.25 37.62 12.87
N GLY A 325 7.81 36.78 13.73
CA GLY A 325 7.73 36.91 15.20
C GLY A 325 9.03 37.30 15.88
N VAL A 326 10.06 37.74 15.13
CA VAL A 326 11.33 38.28 15.66
C VAL A 326 11.41 39.78 15.38
#